data_3493721b164db1e1753c8e8fcaaa4b11
#
_entry.id   3493721b164db1e1753c8e8fcaaa4b11
#
_cell.length_a   1.000
_cell.length_b   1.000
_cell.length_c   1.000
_cell.angle_alpha   90.00
_cell.angle_beta   90.00
_cell.angle_gamma   90.00
#
_symmetry.space_group_name_H-M   'P 1'
#
loop_
_entity.id
_entity.type
_entity.pdbx_description
1 polymer ?
#
loop_
_entity_poly.entity_id
_entity_poly.type
_entity_poly.pdbx_seq_one_letter_code
_entity_poly.pdbx_strand_id
1 'polypeptide(L)'
;MLLKLLLFVKLFSFINKKSRYSLILIQIIFTNVQLRDYLDLYRDTPIRYLGYANEIGEAFRSIVPNSIVWLSYAVASGYVLADTINKGFKAYQDNVTPKATKNTVLSMTDTLLWQSFASVVVPGLTINRVCAAVQFVQKRSNNVFLKSKWIPTIIGLASIPFIIRPIDNIVEETMNVTYRRWIGYYPK
;
A
#
# COMPACT_ATOMS: atom_id res chain seq x y z
N MET A 1 2.27 26.14 -14.70
CA MET A 1 3.37 26.26 -13.75
C MET A 1 4.72 25.96 -14.41
N LEU A 2 4.86 24.88 -15.13
CA LEU A 2 6.10 24.45 -15.83
C LEU A 2 6.66 25.50 -16.80
N LEU A 3 5.80 26.16 -17.59
CA LEU A 3 6.20 27.17 -18.57
C LEU A 3 6.82 28.43 -17.94
N LYS A 4 6.31 28.84 -16.80
CA LYS A 4 6.84 30.01 -16.03
C LYS A 4 8.22 29.69 -15.43
N LEU A 5 8.45 28.45 -15.02
CA LEU A 5 9.72 28.00 -14.47
C LEU A 5 10.78 27.82 -15.56
N LEU A 6 10.41 27.31 -16.74
CA LEU A 6 11.29 27.23 -17.92
C LEU A 6 11.71 28.62 -18.41
N LEU A 7 10.80 29.60 -18.38
CA LEU A 7 11.11 31.00 -18.68
C LEU A 7 12.06 31.61 -17.64
N PHE A 8 11.86 31.32 -16.36
CA PHE A 8 12.74 31.77 -15.28
C PHE A 8 14.15 31.19 -15.41
N VAL A 9 14.27 29.89 -15.70
CA VAL A 9 15.58 29.21 -15.92
C VAL A 9 16.28 29.75 -17.16
N LYS A 10 15.58 30.02 -18.27
CA LYS A 10 16.16 30.66 -19.46
C LYS A 10 16.62 32.08 -19.19
N LEU A 11 15.85 32.86 -18.45
CA LEU A 11 16.18 34.24 -18.06
C LEU A 11 17.40 34.28 -17.14
N PHE A 12 17.50 33.36 -16.17
CA PHE A 12 18.63 33.24 -15.27
C PHE A 12 19.92 32.76 -15.98
N SER A 13 19.80 31.89 -16.98
CA SER A 13 20.92 31.45 -17.82
C SER A 13 21.48 32.56 -18.70
N PHE A 14 20.62 33.50 -19.13
CA PHE A 14 21.04 34.67 -19.93
C PHE A 14 21.80 35.71 -19.09
N ILE A 15 21.47 35.83 -17.80
CA ILE A 15 22.07 36.82 -16.89
C ILE A 15 23.45 36.37 -16.34
N ASN A 16 23.74 35.08 -16.32
CA ASN A 16 24.99 34.60 -15.67
C ASN A 16 25.74 33.52 -16.46
N LYS A 17 26.68 33.96 -17.30
CA LYS A 17 27.54 33.12 -18.14
C LYS A 17 28.47 32.15 -17.35
N LYS A 18 28.42 32.15 -16.02
CA LYS A 18 29.20 31.30 -15.10
C LYS A 18 28.45 30.04 -14.61
N SER A 19 27.26 29.74 -15.14
CA SER A 19 26.25 28.89 -14.50
C SER A 19 25.97 27.54 -15.18
N ARG A 20 26.93 26.84 -15.80
CA ARG A 20 26.70 25.44 -16.20
C ARG A 20 26.41 24.52 -15.00
N TYR A 21 27.04 24.77 -13.87
CA TYR A 21 26.84 23.98 -12.64
C TYR A 21 25.49 24.24 -11.98
N SER A 22 24.97 25.46 -12.01
CA SER A 22 23.64 25.76 -11.46
C SER A 22 22.52 25.19 -12.33
N LEU A 23 22.67 25.12 -13.65
CA LEU A 23 21.71 24.46 -14.54
C LEU A 23 21.68 22.94 -14.31
N ILE A 24 22.84 22.32 -14.13
CA ILE A 24 22.95 20.89 -13.83
C ILE A 24 22.32 20.59 -12.45
N LEU A 25 22.62 21.41 -11.43
CA LEU A 25 22.03 21.28 -10.11
C LEU A 25 20.49 21.48 -10.13
N ILE A 26 20.00 22.48 -10.85
CA ILE A 26 18.57 22.71 -11.03
C ILE A 26 17.94 21.54 -11.79
N GLN A 27 18.61 20.99 -12.79
CA GLN A 27 18.11 19.83 -13.54
C GLN A 27 18.10 18.57 -12.67
N ILE A 28 19.11 18.35 -11.85
CA ILE A 28 19.16 17.25 -10.87
C ILE A 28 18.07 17.41 -9.82
N ILE A 29 17.87 18.61 -9.28
CA ILE A 29 16.80 18.90 -8.32
C ILE A 29 15.43 18.69 -8.98
N PHE A 30 15.25 19.17 -10.23
CA PHE A 30 13.99 19.01 -10.97
C PHE A 30 13.70 17.55 -11.31
N THR A 31 14.71 16.78 -11.72
CA THR A 31 14.58 15.35 -11.98
C THR A 31 14.27 14.59 -10.70
N ASN A 32 14.89 14.94 -9.57
CA ASN A 32 14.59 14.35 -8.27
C ASN A 32 13.19 14.72 -7.74
N VAL A 33 12.70 15.93 -8.00
CA VAL A 33 11.34 16.36 -7.67
C VAL A 33 10.32 15.62 -8.55
N GLN A 34 10.57 15.49 -9.85
CA GLN A 34 9.73 14.72 -10.76
C GLN A 34 9.72 13.22 -10.40
N LEU A 35 10.86 12.63 -10.05
CA LEU A 35 10.95 11.24 -9.58
C LEU A 35 10.20 11.02 -8.27
N ARG A 36 10.17 12.01 -7.36
CA ARG A 36 9.34 11.96 -6.15
C ARG A 36 7.84 11.98 -6.44
N ASP A 37 7.41 12.69 -7.46
CA ASP A 37 5.99 12.73 -7.86
C ASP A 37 5.54 11.40 -8.51
N TYR A 38 6.47 10.62 -9.09
CA TYR A 38 6.21 9.30 -9.67
C TYR A 38 6.35 8.15 -8.68
N LEU A 39 7.10 8.30 -7.58
CA LEU A 39 7.28 7.25 -6.57
C LEU A 39 6.10 7.27 -5.58
N ASP A 40 5.32 6.20 -5.59
CA ASP A 40 4.35 5.94 -4.54
C ASP A 40 5.09 5.41 -3.30
N LEU A 41 5.27 6.28 -2.29
CA LEU A 41 5.98 5.96 -1.06
C LEU A 41 5.48 4.67 -0.39
N TYR A 42 4.19 4.39 -0.51
CA TYR A 42 3.54 3.24 0.09
C TYR A 42 3.56 1.98 -0.78
N ARG A 43 3.76 2.11 -2.11
CA ARG A 43 3.83 0.98 -3.04
C ARG A 43 5.26 0.58 -3.39
N ASP A 44 6.15 1.57 -3.57
CA ASP A 44 7.47 1.38 -4.19
C ASP A 44 8.59 1.34 -3.16
N THR A 45 8.30 1.53 -1.86
CA THR A 45 9.31 1.51 -0.79
C THR A 45 9.10 0.35 0.19
N PRO A 46 10.09 0.04 1.04
CA PRO A 46 9.95 -0.97 2.10
C PRO A 46 8.82 -0.71 3.10
N ILE A 47 8.28 0.52 3.16
CA ILE A 47 7.11 0.85 3.99
C ILE A 47 5.90 -0.04 3.64
N ARG A 48 5.81 -0.50 2.38
CA ARG A 48 4.80 -1.47 1.94
C ARG A 48 4.72 -2.72 2.82
N TYR A 49 5.85 -3.17 3.37
CA TYR A 49 5.87 -4.36 4.23
C TYR A 49 5.09 -4.19 5.53
N LEU A 50 4.81 -2.95 5.97
CA LEU A 50 3.94 -2.71 7.12
C LEU A 50 2.48 -3.10 6.83
N GLY A 51 2.07 -3.06 5.56
CA GLY A 51 0.76 -3.54 5.11
C GLY A 51 0.58 -5.05 5.29
N TYR A 52 1.65 -5.83 5.39
CA TYR A 52 1.60 -7.29 5.61
C TYR A 52 1.75 -7.70 7.07
N ALA A 53 1.74 -6.73 8.01
CA ALA A 53 1.97 -7.02 9.43
C ALA A 53 0.89 -7.97 10.00
N ASN A 54 -0.37 -7.81 9.61
CA ASN A 54 -1.49 -8.64 10.07
C ASN A 54 -1.39 -10.09 9.59
N GLU A 55 -0.94 -10.32 8.34
CA GLU A 55 -0.72 -11.68 7.79
C GLU A 55 0.40 -12.39 8.55
N ILE A 56 1.50 -11.68 8.81
CA ILE A 56 2.58 -12.20 9.65
C ILE A 56 2.04 -12.51 11.05
N GLY A 57 1.27 -11.60 11.65
CA GLY A 57 0.65 -11.81 12.94
C GLY A 57 -0.23 -13.06 12.98
N GLU A 58 -1.06 -13.27 11.94
CA GLU A 58 -1.89 -14.46 11.80
C GLU A 58 -1.07 -15.74 11.63
N ALA A 59 -0.01 -15.71 10.84
CA ALA A 59 0.88 -16.86 10.69
C ALA A 59 1.53 -17.27 12.02
N PHE A 60 1.86 -16.31 12.88
CA PHE A 60 2.43 -16.56 14.20
C PHE A 60 1.40 -16.85 15.30
N ARG A 61 0.10 -16.78 15.05
CA ARG A 61 -0.97 -16.95 16.04
C ARG A 61 -0.84 -18.21 16.92
N SER A 62 -0.26 -19.29 16.39
CA SER A 62 -0.04 -20.54 17.14
C SER A 62 1.07 -20.45 18.19
N ILE A 63 1.93 -19.42 18.13
CA ILE A 63 3.15 -19.28 18.93
C ILE A 63 3.09 -18.08 19.85
N VAL A 64 2.47 -16.97 19.38
CA VAL A 64 2.40 -15.70 20.09
C VAL A 64 1.04 -15.49 20.77
N PRO A 65 0.97 -14.68 21.85
CA PRO A 65 -0.30 -14.31 22.47
C PRO A 65 -1.16 -13.44 21.53
N ASN A 66 -2.47 -13.51 21.69
CA ASN A 66 -3.44 -12.78 20.84
C ASN A 66 -3.20 -11.27 20.82
N SER A 67 -2.68 -10.68 21.89
CA SER A 67 -2.34 -9.24 21.95
C SER A 67 -1.31 -8.83 20.89
N ILE A 68 -0.33 -9.67 20.59
CA ILE A 68 0.66 -9.42 19.52
C ILE A 68 -0.01 -9.50 18.15
N VAL A 69 -0.93 -10.44 17.95
CA VAL A 69 -1.70 -10.52 16.71
C VAL A 69 -2.56 -9.25 16.53
N TRP A 70 -3.24 -8.78 17.58
CA TRP A 70 -3.98 -7.51 17.53
C TRP A 70 -3.10 -6.30 17.23
N LEU A 71 -1.88 -6.27 17.81
CA LEU A 71 -0.91 -5.22 17.51
C LEU A 71 -0.52 -5.23 16.01
N SER A 72 -0.34 -6.40 15.41
CA SER A 72 -0.04 -6.49 13.98
C SER A 72 -1.17 -5.95 13.08
N TYR A 73 -2.43 -6.17 13.47
CA TYR A 73 -3.58 -5.52 12.81
C TYR A 73 -3.59 -4.00 13.01
N ALA A 74 -3.23 -3.51 14.19
CA ALA A 74 -3.12 -2.07 14.42
C ALA A 74 -2.04 -1.42 13.53
N VAL A 75 -0.89 -2.09 13.36
CA VAL A 75 0.17 -1.63 12.45
C VAL A 75 -0.31 -1.59 11.00
N ALA A 76 -0.92 -2.66 10.51
CA ALA A 76 -1.45 -2.72 9.14
C ALA A 76 -2.55 -1.67 8.92
N SER A 77 -3.46 -1.48 9.88
CA SER A 77 -4.51 -0.45 9.80
C SER A 77 -3.91 0.97 9.82
N GLY A 78 -2.89 1.21 10.62
CA GLY A 78 -2.15 2.48 10.63
C GLY A 78 -1.49 2.78 9.27
N TYR A 79 -0.91 1.77 8.64
CA TYR A 79 -0.39 1.87 7.28
C TYR A 79 -1.48 2.26 6.28
N VAL A 80 -2.65 1.60 6.31
CA VAL A 80 -3.79 1.90 5.44
C VAL A 80 -4.27 3.34 5.62
N LEU A 81 -4.38 3.82 6.85
CA LEU A 81 -4.78 5.20 7.14
C LEU A 81 -3.74 6.21 6.62
N ALA A 82 -2.46 5.93 6.82
CA ALA A 82 -1.38 6.80 6.36
C ALA A 82 -1.34 6.91 4.82
N ASP A 83 -1.49 5.79 4.09
CA ASP A 83 -1.60 5.79 2.63
C ASP A 83 -2.85 6.55 2.15
N THR A 84 -4.00 6.33 2.79
CA THR A 84 -5.25 7.02 2.47
C THR A 84 -5.11 8.54 2.61
N ILE A 85 -4.50 9.01 3.71
CA ILE A 85 -4.26 10.44 3.94
C ILE A 85 -3.29 11.00 2.88
N ASN A 86 -2.20 10.29 2.60
CA ASN A 86 -1.22 10.72 1.59
C ASN A 86 -1.85 10.87 0.21
N LYS A 87 -2.67 9.91 -0.23
CA LYS A 87 -3.39 9.98 -1.51
C LYS A 87 -4.44 11.08 -1.53
N GLY A 88 -5.11 11.31 -0.39
CA GLY A 88 -6.01 12.44 -0.23
C GLY A 88 -5.31 13.77 -0.43
N PHE A 89 -4.14 13.98 0.19
CA PHE A 89 -3.34 15.19 -0.01
C PHE A 89 -2.90 15.37 -1.46
N LYS A 90 -2.43 14.32 -2.12
CA LYS A 90 -2.06 14.37 -3.54
C LYS A 90 -3.26 14.76 -4.41
N ALA A 91 -4.41 14.10 -4.23
CA ALA A 91 -5.63 14.41 -4.96
C ALA A 91 -6.13 15.85 -4.73
N TYR A 92 -5.94 16.41 -3.53
CA TYR A 92 -6.26 17.79 -3.24
C TYR A 92 -5.33 18.78 -3.95
N GLN A 93 -4.02 18.50 -3.98
CA GLN A 93 -3.03 19.35 -4.64
C GLN A 93 -3.15 19.34 -6.18
N ASP A 94 -3.49 18.20 -6.76
CA ASP A 94 -3.64 18.04 -8.21
C ASP A 94 -4.90 18.71 -8.78
N ASN A 95 -5.90 18.96 -7.94
CA ASN A 95 -7.17 19.55 -8.35
C ASN A 95 -7.28 21.02 -7.94
N VAL A 96 -6.89 21.93 -8.82
CA VAL A 96 -7.00 23.40 -8.61
C VAL A 96 -8.43 23.93 -8.88
N THR A 97 -9.44 23.08 -8.96
CA THR A 97 -10.82 23.43 -9.35
C THR A 97 -11.78 23.36 -8.15
N PRO A 98 -12.98 24.01 -8.21
CA PRO A 98 -14.02 23.87 -7.17
C PRO A 98 -14.46 22.43 -6.87
N LYS A 99 -14.13 21.46 -7.75
CA LYS A 99 -14.38 20.03 -7.56
C LYS A 99 -13.28 19.30 -6.78
N ALA A 100 -12.23 20.01 -6.33
CA ALA A 100 -11.09 19.44 -5.62
C ALA A 100 -11.55 18.62 -4.39
N THR A 101 -12.39 19.18 -3.55
CA THR A 101 -12.88 18.50 -2.34
C THR A 101 -13.61 17.20 -2.64
N LYS A 102 -14.47 17.18 -3.66
CA LYS A 102 -15.19 15.96 -4.05
C LYS A 102 -14.23 14.89 -4.52
N ASN A 103 -13.29 15.22 -5.40
CA ASN A 103 -12.30 14.28 -5.94
C ASN A 103 -11.37 13.75 -4.84
N THR A 104 -10.99 14.60 -3.89
CA THR A 104 -10.19 14.21 -2.71
C THR A 104 -10.92 13.17 -1.87
N VAL A 105 -12.18 13.44 -1.51
CA VAL A 105 -12.99 12.50 -0.72
C VAL A 105 -13.17 11.17 -1.47
N LEU A 106 -13.44 11.21 -2.77
CA LEU A 106 -13.58 9.99 -3.58
C LEU A 106 -12.27 9.19 -3.63
N SER A 107 -11.13 9.85 -3.80
CA SER A 107 -9.81 9.19 -3.79
C SER A 107 -9.51 8.58 -2.43
N MET A 108 -9.79 9.28 -1.33
CA MET A 108 -9.58 8.77 0.02
C MET A 108 -10.47 7.56 0.31
N THR A 109 -11.76 7.63 -0.02
CA THR A 109 -12.69 6.52 0.23
C THR A 109 -12.36 5.30 -0.63
N ASP A 110 -11.99 5.50 -1.90
CA ASP A 110 -11.54 4.42 -2.78
C ASP A 110 -10.29 3.72 -2.22
N THR A 111 -9.28 4.50 -1.86
CA THR A 111 -8.04 3.98 -1.27
C THR A 111 -8.30 3.26 0.05
N LEU A 112 -9.10 3.84 0.93
CA LEU A 112 -9.41 3.26 2.23
C LEU A 112 -10.12 1.90 2.09
N LEU A 113 -11.13 1.83 1.22
CA LEU A 113 -11.86 0.58 0.97
C LEU A 113 -10.95 -0.46 0.34
N TRP A 114 -10.23 -0.10 -0.73
CA TRP A 114 -9.34 -1.02 -1.41
C TRP A 114 -8.28 -1.58 -0.47
N GLN A 115 -7.55 -0.71 0.23
CA GLN A 115 -6.51 -1.13 1.16
C GLN A 115 -7.06 -1.94 2.33
N SER A 116 -8.22 -1.58 2.88
CA SER A 116 -8.84 -2.34 3.97
C SER A 116 -9.15 -3.77 3.55
N PHE A 117 -9.68 -3.97 2.35
CA PHE A 117 -9.98 -5.32 1.86
C PHE A 117 -8.74 -6.04 1.33
N ALA A 118 -7.93 -5.40 0.48
CA ALA A 118 -6.79 -6.03 -0.17
C ALA A 118 -5.61 -6.29 0.78
N SER A 119 -5.39 -5.41 1.77
CA SER A 119 -4.22 -5.51 2.65
C SER A 119 -4.53 -5.95 4.09
N VAL A 120 -5.78 -5.91 4.55
CA VAL A 120 -6.07 -6.24 5.96
C VAL A 120 -7.09 -7.37 6.09
N VAL A 121 -8.31 -7.19 5.59
CA VAL A 121 -9.42 -8.11 5.90
C VAL A 121 -9.24 -9.44 5.19
N VAL A 122 -9.13 -9.43 3.87
CA VAL A 122 -9.11 -10.67 3.08
C VAL A 122 -7.82 -11.46 3.29
N PRO A 123 -6.60 -10.87 3.24
CA PRO A 123 -5.38 -11.61 3.48
C PRO A 123 -5.31 -12.16 4.91
N GLY A 124 -5.63 -11.33 5.92
CA GLY A 124 -5.62 -11.76 7.31
C GLY A 124 -6.54 -12.95 7.56
N LEU A 125 -7.79 -12.92 7.03
CA LEU A 125 -8.71 -14.05 7.10
C LEU A 125 -8.18 -15.28 6.36
N THR A 126 -7.56 -15.10 5.20
CA THR A 126 -7.01 -16.19 4.40
C THR A 126 -5.90 -16.92 5.15
N ILE A 127 -4.91 -16.19 5.68
CA ILE A 127 -3.81 -16.78 6.46
C ILE A 127 -4.34 -17.44 7.74
N ASN A 128 -5.29 -16.81 8.42
CA ASN A 128 -5.94 -17.42 9.57
C ASN A 128 -6.55 -18.80 9.21
N ARG A 129 -7.26 -18.90 8.09
CA ARG A 129 -7.87 -20.17 7.63
C ARG A 129 -6.84 -21.19 7.20
N VAL A 130 -5.77 -20.76 6.52
CA VAL A 130 -4.64 -21.65 6.17
C VAL A 130 -4.03 -22.27 7.43
N CYS A 131 -3.69 -21.42 8.43
CA CYS A 131 -3.12 -21.92 9.69
C CYS A 131 -4.10 -22.83 10.45
N ALA A 132 -5.39 -22.51 10.47
CA ALA A 132 -6.42 -23.34 11.11
C ALA A 132 -6.57 -24.69 10.41
N ALA A 133 -6.53 -24.74 9.08
CA ALA A 133 -6.57 -25.99 8.32
C ALA A 133 -5.35 -26.87 8.62
N VAL A 134 -4.15 -26.28 8.70
CA VAL A 134 -2.93 -27.03 9.08
C VAL A 134 -3.06 -27.61 10.49
N GLN A 135 -3.53 -26.81 11.45
CA GLN A 135 -3.76 -27.28 12.82
C GLN A 135 -4.80 -28.39 12.90
N PHE A 136 -5.83 -28.34 12.07
CA PHE A 136 -6.85 -29.40 11.98
C PHE A 136 -6.22 -30.72 11.50
N VAL A 137 -5.37 -30.67 10.47
CA VAL A 137 -4.63 -31.86 9.98
C VAL A 137 -3.67 -32.38 11.06
N GLN A 138 -2.96 -31.48 11.77
CA GLN A 138 -2.07 -31.85 12.86
C GLN A 138 -2.78 -32.64 13.96
N LYS A 139 -4.00 -32.24 14.34
CA LYS A 139 -4.78 -32.94 15.38
C LYS A 139 -5.13 -34.38 15.02
N ARG A 140 -5.23 -34.68 13.72
CA ARG A 140 -5.55 -36.03 13.21
C ARG A 140 -4.32 -36.89 12.90
N SER A 141 -3.15 -36.25 12.78
CA SER A 141 -1.90 -36.95 12.50
C SER A 141 -1.30 -37.55 13.78
N ASN A 142 -0.74 -38.75 13.68
CA ASN A 142 0.06 -39.38 14.74
C ASN A 142 1.55 -39.04 14.65
N ASN A 143 1.98 -38.32 13.61
CA ASN A 143 3.38 -37.98 13.41
C ASN A 143 3.81 -36.82 14.34
N VAL A 144 4.80 -37.10 15.19
CA VAL A 144 5.34 -36.16 16.19
C VAL A 144 5.91 -34.90 15.52
N PHE A 145 6.56 -35.03 14.37
CA PHE A 145 7.12 -33.91 13.62
C PHE A 145 6.03 -32.94 13.17
N LEU A 146 4.90 -33.46 12.62
CA LEU A 146 3.78 -32.65 12.18
C LEU A 146 3.08 -31.90 13.32
N LYS A 147 3.17 -32.38 14.58
CA LYS A 147 2.57 -31.74 15.76
C LYS A 147 3.32 -30.50 16.26
N SER A 148 4.41 -30.10 15.60
CA SER A 148 5.16 -28.88 15.98
C SER A 148 4.32 -27.62 15.76
N LYS A 149 4.31 -26.70 16.74
CA LYS A 149 3.65 -25.40 16.68
C LYS A 149 4.20 -24.50 15.55
N TRP A 150 5.40 -24.81 15.04
CA TRP A 150 6.05 -24.06 13.98
C TRP A 150 5.49 -24.39 12.57
N ILE A 151 4.90 -25.56 12.38
CA ILE A 151 4.40 -26.00 11.06
C ILE A 151 3.31 -25.04 10.53
N PRO A 152 2.25 -24.69 11.31
CA PRO A 152 1.26 -23.73 10.84
C PRO A 152 1.88 -22.37 10.49
N THR A 153 2.85 -21.90 11.29
CA THR A 153 3.54 -20.64 11.05
C THR A 153 4.33 -20.65 9.75
N ILE A 154 5.13 -21.70 9.50
CA ILE A 154 5.93 -21.83 8.28
C ILE A 154 5.02 -21.86 7.04
N ILE A 155 3.94 -22.66 7.09
CA ILE A 155 2.98 -22.77 5.98
C ILE A 155 2.25 -21.46 5.77
N GLY A 156 1.81 -20.80 6.85
CA GLY A 156 1.18 -19.48 6.79
C GLY A 156 2.09 -18.46 6.12
N LEU A 157 3.33 -18.31 6.58
CA LEU A 157 4.30 -17.39 5.97
C LEU A 157 4.59 -17.70 4.51
N ALA A 158 4.77 -19.01 4.19
CA ALA A 158 5.01 -19.44 2.81
C ALA A 158 3.82 -19.15 1.88
N SER A 159 2.60 -19.09 2.41
CA SER A 159 1.38 -18.80 1.63
C SER A 159 1.26 -17.33 1.23
N ILE A 160 1.86 -16.39 1.99
CA ILE A 160 1.72 -14.94 1.77
C ILE A 160 2.01 -14.54 0.31
N PRO A 161 3.17 -14.86 -0.29
CA PRO A 161 3.48 -14.41 -1.65
C PRO A 161 2.53 -14.98 -2.72
N PHE A 162 1.87 -16.09 -2.45
CA PHE A 162 0.95 -16.74 -3.38
C PHE A 162 -0.46 -16.13 -3.33
N ILE A 163 -0.88 -15.61 -2.18
CA ILE A 163 -2.24 -15.08 -2.00
C ILE A 163 -2.36 -13.60 -2.35
N ILE A 164 -1.28 -12.82 -2.29
CA ILE A 164 -1.32 -11.36 -2.48
C ILE A 164 -1.92 -11.00 -3.84
N ARG A 165 -1.31 -11.48 -4.95
CA ARG A 165 -1.77 -11.14 -6.30
C ARG A 165 -3.22 -11.56 -6.59
N PRO A 166 -3.66 -12.79 -6.29
CA PRO A 166 -5.05 -13.18 -6.45
C PRO A 166 -6.02 -12.30 -5.65
N ILE A 167 -5.68 -11.96 -4.41
CA ILE A 167 -6.52 -11.11 -3.55
C ILE A 167 -6.61 -9.69 -4.12
N ASP A 168 -5.48 -9.08 -4.49
CA ASP A 168 -5.45 -7.74 -5.09
C ASP A 168 -6.34 -7.68 -6.33
N ASN A 169 -6.25 -8.67 -7.22
CA ASN A 169 -7.06 -8.73 -8.43
C ASN A 169 -8.56 -8.89 -8.12
N ILE A 170 -8.93 -9.79 -7.20
CA ILE A 170 -10.33 -9.99 -6.82
C ILE A 170 -10.92 -8.72 -6.19
N VAL A 171 -10.19 -8.07 -5.30
CA VAL A 171 -10.64 -6.82 -4.66
C VAL A 171 -10.78 -5.71 -5.71
N GLU A 172 -9.79 -5.57 -6.61
CA GLU A 172 -9.81 -4.58 -7.69
C GLU A 172 -11.04 -4.76 -8.59
N GLU A 173 -11.27 -5.98 -9.08
CA GLU A 173 -12.43 -6.30 -9.93
C GLU A 173 -13.74 -6.09 -9.19
N THR A 174 -13.82 -6.54 -7.93
CA THR A 174 -15.02 -6.34 -7.09
C THR A 174 -15.33 -4.87 -6.92
N MET A 175 -14.34 -4.04 -6.62
CA MET A 175 -14.54 -2.59 -6.50
C MET A 175 -14.95 -1.94 -7.82
N ASN A 176 -14.37 -2.37 -8.94
CA ASN A 176 -14.72 -1.84 -10.26
C ASN A 176 -16.17 -2.10 -10.65
N VAL A 177 -16.70 -3.31 -10.37
CA VAL A 177 -18.08 -3.66 -10.71
C VAL A 177 -19.12 -3.22 -9.68
N THR A 178 -18.69 -2.85 -8.46
CA THR A 178 -19.58 -2.43 -7.37
C THR A 178 -19.42 -0.94 -7.06
N TYR A 179 -18.55 -0.61 -6.13
CA TYR A 179 -18.39 0.73 -5.55
C TYR A 179 -18.06 1.78 -6.60
N ARG A 180 -17.00 1.56 -7.42
CA ARG A 180 -16.54 2.53 -8.42
C ARG A 180 -17.57 2.77 -9.51
N ARG A 181 -18.23 1.70 -9.95
CA ARG A 181 -19.32 1.80 -10.93
C ARG A 181 -20.49 2.59 -10.38
N TRP A 182 -20.85 2.38 -9.11
CA TRP A 182 -21.99 3.06 -8.49
C TRP A 182 -21.76 4.56 -8.28
N ILE A 183 -20.52 4.96 -7.89
CA ILE A 183 -20.18 6.38 -7.68
C ILE A 183 -19.66 7.09 -8.92
N GLY A 184 -19.41 6.36 -10.03
CA GLY A 184 -18.85 6.91 -11.27
C GLY A 184 -17.42 7.44 -11.13
N TYR A 185 -16.61 6.82 -10.26
CA TYR A 185 -15.23 7.21 -10.00
C TYR A 185 -14.28 6.06 -10.31
N TYR A 186 -13.26 6.34 -11.14
CA TYR A 186 -12.19 5.40 -11.43
C TYR A 186 -10.85 6.10 -11.13
N PRO A 187 -10.02 5.56 -10.24
CA PRO A 187 -8.69 6.12 -9.97
C PRO A 187 -7.83 6.05 -11.24
N LYS A 188 -7.03 7.10 -11.44
CA LYS A 188 -6.08 7.17 -12.57
C LYS A 188 -4.81 6.43 -12.25
#